data_d5e00a783a482cf65cc0741bd2da5023
#
_entry.id   d5e00a783a482cf65cc0741bd2da5023
#
_cell.length_a   1.000
_cell.length_b   1.000
_cell.length_c   1.000
_cell.angle_alpha   90.00
_cell.angle_beta   90.00
_cell.angle_gamma   90.00
#
_symmetry.space_group_name_H-M   'P 1'
#
loop_
_entity.id
_entity.type
_entity.pdbx_description
1 polymer ?
#
loop_
_entity_poly.entity_id
_entity_poly.type
_entity_poly.pdbx_seq_one_letter_code
_entity_poly.pdbx_strand_id
1 'polypeptide(L)'
;MNKGENTIKVIRRLIILVCLITLCFIGFICLPKSKYYFKDIRSLVNEGKAEVIKPNQKIKIDDDYLIIKRIINTEDESYIRYKQVRTTLGWSFSESIFRIFDDNGEEYIKTAISSSTSFWVTEGLILLDKKIKEDVKYLTIKIDWYDRQNKIKIPLNKEGEANENL
;
A
#
# COMPACT_ATOMS: atom_id res chain seq x y z
N MET A 1 19.75 -38.45 41.40
CA MET A 1 19.25 -37.42 40.47
C MET A 1 19.84 -37.69 39.09
N ASN A 2 19.02 -38.13 38.13
CA ASN A 2 19.49 -38.79 36.91
C ASN A 2 20.16 -37.80 35.94
N LYS A 3 21.43 -37.97 35.66
CA LYS A 3 22.23 -37.13 34.72
C LYS A 3 21.62 -37.07 33.33
N GLY A 4 20.91 -38.11 32.90
CA GLY A 4 20.21 -38.18 31.62
C GLY A 4 18.97 -37.24 31.53
N GLU A 5 18.25 -37.09 32.62
CA GLU A 5 17.04 -36.24 32.63
C GLU A 5 17.35 -34.74 32.48
N ASN A 6 18.47 -34.31 33.08
CA ASN A 6 18.94 -32.94 32.93
C ASN A 6 19.43 -32.66 31.50
N THR A 7 20.08 -33.59 30.84
CA THR A 7 20.54 -33.48 29.48
C THR A 7 19.36 -33.31 28.51
N ILE A 8 18.30 -34.09 28.68
CA ILE A 8 17.07 -34.00 27.86
C ILE A 8 16.40 -32.64 28.05
N LYS A 9 16.32 -32.11 29.27
CA LYS A 9 15.75 -30.76 29.56
C LYS A 9 16.56 -29.65 28.89
N VAL A 10 17.89 -29.76 28.88
CA VAL A 10 18.76 -28.78 28.21
C VAL A 10 18.59 -28.83 26.71
N ILE A 11 18.57 -30.00 26.09
CA ILE A 11 18.36 -30.18 24.64
C ILE A 11 17.00 -29.59 24.22
N ARG A 12 15.93 -29.87 24.97
CA ARG A 12 14.60 -29.33 24.68
C ARG A 12 14.56 -27.78 24.71
N ARG A 13 15.23 -27.18 25.70
CA ARG A 13 15.34 -25.70 25.78
C ARG A 13 16.14 -25.12 24.62
N LEU A 14 17.21 -25.79 24.20
CA LEU A 14 18.01 -25.38 23.04
C LEU A 14 17.17 -25.41 21.73
N ILE A 15 16.41 -26.47 21.53
CA ILE A 15 15.54 -26.60 20.37
C ILE A 15 14.47 -25.45 20.34
N ILE A 16 13.84 -25.19 21.49
CA ILE A 16 12.87 -24.10 21.60
C ILE A 16 13.52 -22.75 21.28
N LEU A 17 14.73 -22.50 21.80
CA LEU A 17 15.46 -21.26 21.54
C LEU A 17 15.78 -21.08 20.06
N VAL A 18 16.27 -22.14 19.40
CA VAL A 18 16.56 -22.13 17.95
C VAL A 18 15.27 -21.87 17.14
N CYS A 19 14.15 -22.51 17.49
CA CYS A 19 12.86 -22.27 16.84
C CYS A 19 12.40 -20.82 17.02
N LEU A 20 12.56 -20.22 18.21
CA LEU A 20 12.20 -18.82 18.44
C LEU A 20 13.07 -17.86 17.62
N ILE A 21 14.38 -18.11 17.56
CA ILE A 21 15.31 -17.30 16.76
C ILE A 21 14.93 -17.38 15.27
N THR A 22 14.66 -18.59 14.74
CA THR A 22 14.26 -18.77 13.34
C THR A 22 12.93 -18.09 13.03
N LEU A 23 11.93 -18.16 13.93
CA LEU A 23 10.66 -17.46 13.77
C LEU A 23 10.85 -15.94 13.79
N CYS A 24 11.68 -15.40 14.67
CA CYS A 24 12.02 -13.98 14.68
C CYS A 24 12.73 -13.54 13.38
N PHE A 25 13.65 -14.35 12.87
CA PHE A 25 14.36 -14.09 11.62
C PHE A 25 13.41 -14.09 10.42
N ILE A 26 12.52 -15.08 10.34
CA ILE A 26 11.47 -15.15 9.30
C ILE A 26 10.54 -13.93 9.40
N GLY A 27 10.10 -13.57 10.60
CA GLY A 27 9.31 -12.37 10.84
C GLY A 27 10.00 -11.08 10.36
N PHE A 28 11.32 -10.97 10.61
CA PHE A 28 12.11 -9.81 10.16
C PHE A 28 12.31 -9.78 8.63
N ILE A 29 12.46 -10.92 7.97
CA ILE A 29 12.58 -11.04 6.51
C ILE A 29 11.23 -10.74 5.84
N CYS A 30 10.12 -11.11 6.47
CA CYS A 30 8.76 -10.87 5.96
C CYS A 30 8.26 -9.43 6.18
N LEU A 31 9.02 -8.55 6.86
CA LEU A 31 8.70 -7.14 6.91
C LEU A 31 8.83 -6.53 5.50
N PRO A 32 7.80 -5.82 5.00
CA PRO A 32 7.81 -5.29 3.65
C PRO A 32 8.99 -4.33 3.47
N LYS A 33 9.95 -4.72 2.63
CA LYS A 33 11.10 -3.89 2.24
C LYS A 33 10.67 -2.81 1.22
N SER A 34 9.55 -2.15 1.47
CA SER A 34 8.99 -1.12 0.57
C SER A 34 9.90 0.12 0.39
N LYS A 35 11.03 0.18 1.10
CA LYS A 35 11.92 1.36 1.10
C LYS A 35 12.68 1.60 -0.20
N TYR A 36 12.89 0.59 -1.04
CA TYR A 36 13.80 0.70 -2.20
C TYR A 36 13.16 1.28 -3.46
N TYR A 37 11.89 1.03 -3.71
CA TYR A 37 11.19 1.49 -4.90
C TYR A 37 10.86 2.99 -4.92
N PHE A 38 10.96 3.67 -3.77
CA PHE A 38 10.54 5.06 -3.61
C PHE A 38 11.71 6.05 -3.48
N LYS A 39 12.95 5.62 -3.73
CA LYS A 39 14.12 6.47 -3.48
C LYS A 39 14.12 7.69 -4.40
N ASP A 40 13.84 7.49 -5.68
CA ASP A 40 13.86 8.55 -6.69
C ASP A 40 12.68 9.52 -6.50
N ILE A 41 11.48 8.99 -6.26
CA ILE A 41 10.30 9.82 -5.96
C ILE A 41 10.49 10.60 -4.66
N ARG A 42 11.12 10.00 -3.66
CA ARG A 42 11.40 10.68 -2.39
C ARG A 42 12.40 11.82 -2.57
N SER A 43 13.39 11.70 -3.45
CA SER A 43 14.30 12.79 -3.76
C SER A 43 13.56 13.95 -4.40
N LEU A 44 12.69 13.68 -5.39
CA LEU A 44 11.86 14.70 -6.05
C LEU A 44 10.95 15.44 -5.06
N VAL A 45 10.34 14.72 -4.12
CA VAL A 45 9.53 15.35 -3.06
C VAL A 45 10.39 16.23 -2.13
N ASN A 46 11.55 15.74 -1.72
CA ASN A 46 12.45 16.49 -0.83
C ASN A 46 13.06 17.73 -1.51
N GLU A 47 13.24 17.68 -2.82
CA GLU A 47 13.73 18.80 -3.65
C GLU A 47 12.62 19.81 -4.03
N GLY A 48 11.39 19.57 -3.59
CA GLY A 48 10.25 20.43 -3.94
C GLY A 48 9.80 20.32 -5.40
N LYS A 49 10.26 19.30 -6.13
CA LYS A 49 9.92 19.05 -7.54
C LYS A 49 8.67 18.18 -7.71
N ALA A 50 8.02 17.82 -6.62
CA ALA A 50 6.79 17.04 -6.64
C ALA A 50 5.78 17.54 -5.62
N GLU A 51 4.55 17.71 -6.05
CA GLU A 51 3.42 17.99 -5.18
C GLU A 51 2.90 16.70 -4.55
N VAL A 52 2.65 16.71 -3.23
CA VAL A 52 2.16 15.53 -2.50
C VAL A 52 0.82 15.83 -1.87
N ILE A 53 -0.19 15.09 -2.29
CA ILE A 53 -1.54 15.13 -1.73
C ILE A 53 -1.72 13.88 -0.86
N LYS A 54 -2.23 14.03 0.37
CA LYS A 54 -2.42 12.95 1.34
C LYS A 54 -3.91 12.75 1.65
N PRO A 55 -4.68 12.14 0.76
CA PRO A 55 -6.10 11.94 0.98
C PRO A 55 -6.40 10.99 2.16
N ASN A 56 -5.49 10.06 2.46
CA ASN A 56 -5.63 9.03 3.51
C ASN A 56 -7.00 8.33 3.53
N GLN A 57 -7.64 8.25 2.38
CA GLN A 57 -8.96 7.64 2.26
C GLN A 57 -8.88 6.13 2.42
N LYS A 58 -9.71 5.60 3.30
CA LYS A 58 -9.86 4.18 3.58
C LYS A 58 -11.21 3.70 3.05
N ILE A 59 -11.19 2.63 2.27
CA ILE A 59 -12.35 2.03 1.65
C ILE A 59 -12.42 0.57 2.06
N LYS A 60 -13.59 0.14 2.44
CA LYS A 60 -13.86 -1.27 2.68
C LYS A 60 -14.33 -1.91 1.37
N ILE A 61 -13.68 -3.02 0.98
CA ILE A 61 -14.04 -3.84 -0.17
C ILE A 61 -14.23 -5.24 0.39
N ASP A 62 -15.47 -5.66 0.57
CA ASP A 62 -15.86 -6.85 1.36
C ASP A 62 -15.28 -6.76 2.78
N ASP A 63 -14.37 -7.69 3.12
CA ASP A 63 -13.71 -7.71 4.41
C ASP A 63 -12.35 -7.02 4.40
N ASP A 64 -11.81 -6.70 3.21
CA ASP A 64 -10.53 -6.06 3.04
C ASP A 64 -10.64 -4.52 3.04
N TYR A 65 -9.49 -3.87 3.21
CA TYR A 65 -9.41 -2.40 3.15
C TYR A 65 -8.40 -1.97 2.10
N LEU A 66 -8.82 -1.06 1.24
CA LEU A 66 -7.94 -0.28 0.38
C LEU A 66 -7.76 1.12 0.97
N ILE A 67 -6.53 1.56 1.11
CA ILE A 67 -6.18 2.86 1.65
C ILE A 67 -5.33 3.59 0.60
N ILE A 68 -5.82 4.71 0.12
CA ILE A 68 -5.03 5.60 -0.74
C ILE A 68 -4.23 6.54 0.16
N LYS A 69 -2.92 6.32 0.19
CA LYS A 69 -2.01 7.02 1.12
C LYS A 69 -1.56 8.37 0.61
N ARG A 70 -1.15 8.42 -0.66
CA ARG A 70 -0.59 9.62 -1.27
C ARG A 70 -0.85 9.62 -2.76
N ILE A 71 -1.06 10.80 -3.31
CA ILE A 71 -0.96 11.10 -4.72
C ILE A 71 0.24 12.03 -4.87
N ILE A 72 1.13 11.73 -5.78
CA ILE A 72 2.38 12.46 -5.97
C ILE A 72 2.41 12.91 -7.43
N ASN A 73 2.37 14.21 -7.65
CA ASN A 73 2.46 14.82 -8.96
C ASN A 73 3.87 15.37 -9.14
N THR A 74 4.57 14.88 -10.14
CA THR A 74 5.84 15.43 -10.61
C THR A 74 5.58 16.40 -11.76
N GLU A 75 6.61 16.85 -12.45
CA GLU A 75 6.48 17.69 -13.63
C GLU A 75 5.76 16.97 -14.76
N ASP A 76 6.10 15.70 -14.99
CA ASP A 76 5.65 14.92 -16.15
C ASP A 76 4.64 13.81 -15.80
N GLU A 77 4.68 13.27 -14.60
CA GLU A 77 3.99 12.04 -14.22
C GLU A 77 3.25 12.17 -12.89
N SER A 78 2.28 11.29 -12.68
CA SER A 78 1.58 11.17 -11.40
C SER A 78 1.62 9.75 -10.88
N TYR A 79 1.74 9.65 -9.56
CA TYR A 79 1.84 8.39 -8.85
C TYR A 79 0.76 8.30 -7.78
N ILE A 80 0.17 7.12 -7.63
CA ILE A 80 -0.78 6.82 -6.55
C ILE A 80 -0.17 5.75 -5.66
N ARG A 81 0.11 6.12 -4.41
CA ARG A 81 0.53 5.16 -3.38
C ARG A 81 -0.69 4.64 -2.63
N TYR A 82 -0.82 3.33 -2.61
CA TYR A 82 -1.91 2.65 -1.92
C TYR A 82 -1.39 1.61 -0.94
N LYS A 83 -2.27 1.20 -0.04
CA LYS A 83 -2.08 0.09 0.89
C LYS A 83 -3.36 -0.74 0.91
N GLN A 84 -3.25 -2.02 0.66
CA GLN A 84 -4.30 -2.98 0.86
C GLN A 84 -4.05 -3.73 2.17
N VAL A 85 -5.05 -3.80 3.02
CA VAL A 85 -5.02 -4.60 4.25
C VAL A 85 -6.01 -5.73 4.09
N ARG A 86 -5.52 -6.96 4.16
CA ARG A 86 -6.31 -8.19 4.06
C ARG A 86 -6.73 -8.65 5.43
N THR A 87 -7.93 -9.17 5.54
CA THR A 87 -8.47 -9.78 6.76
C THR A 87 -8.50 -11.30 6.67
N THR A 88 -8.50 -11.85 5.44
CA THR A 88 -8.47 -13.28 5.18
C THR A 88 -7.23 -13.68 4.39
N LEU A 89 -6.63 -14.81 4.76
CA LEU A 89 -5.48 -15.37 4.03
C LEU A 89 -5.93 -15.99 2.71
N GLY A 90 -5.08 -15.85 1.70
CA GLY A 90 -5.26 -16.54 0.42
C GLY A 90 -6.10 -15.79 -0.60
N TRP A 91 -6.64 -14.60 -0.26
CA TRP A 91 -7.41 -13.80 -1.18
C TRP A 91 -6.85 -12.37 -1.28
N SER A 92 -6.66 -11.89 -2.50
CA SER A 92 -6.34 -10.49 -2.78
C SER A 92 -6.83 -10.15 -4.18
N PHE A 93 -7.28 -8.93 -4.39
CA PHE A 93 -7.56 -8.43 -5.72
C PHE A 93 -6.28 -7.88 -6.38
N SER A 94 -6.21 -8.05 -7.69
CA SER A 94 -5.11 -7.51 -8.48
C SER A 94 -5.27 -5.99 -8.65
N GLU A 95 -4.17 -5.27 -8.64
CA GLU A 95 -4.14 -3.84 -8.95
C GLU A 95 -4.58 -3.53 -10.39
N SER A 96 -4.59 -4.53 -11.25
CA SER A 96 -5.04 -4.39 -12.65
C SER A 96 -6.52 -4.00 -12.76
N ILE A 97 -7.34 -4.31 -11.75
CA ILE A 97 -8.78 -4.00 -11.75
C ILE A 97 -9.11 -2.54 -11.45
N PHE A 98 -8.15 -1.75 -10.98
CA PHE A 98 -8.38 -0.33 -10.72
C PHE A 98 -8.47 0.43 -12.03
N ARG A 99 -9.58 1.15 -12.24
CA ARG A 99 -9.72 2.14 -13.28
C ARG A 99 -9.81 3.52 -12.65
N ILE A 100 -9.01 4.46 -13.13
CA ILE A 100 -8.82 5.77 -12.51
C ILE A 100 -9.32 6.83 -13.46
N PHE A 101 -10.23 7.66 -12.99
CA PHE A 101 -10.85 8.74 -13.77
C PHE A 101 -10.74 10.05 -13.00
N ASP A 102 -10.70 11.16 -13.72
CA ASP A 102 -10.89 12.48 -13.14
C ASP A 102 -12.37 12.87 -13.03
N ASP A 103 -12.62 14.11 -12.60
CA ASP A 103 -13.96 14.67 -12.47
C ASP A 103 -14.59 15.01 -13.83
N ASN A 104 -13.82 15.12 -14.91
CA ASN A 104 -14.28 15.30 -16.29
C ASN A 104 -14.60 13.95 -16.95
N GLY A 105 -14.27 12.82 -16.31
CA GLY A 105 -14.47 11.47 -16.84
C GLY A 105 -13.32 10.97 -17.71
N GLU A 106 -12.20 11.69 -17.76
CA GLU A 106 -11.00 11.26 -18.48
C GLU A 106 -10.34 10.10 -17.70
N GLU A 107 -10.02 9.02 -18.40
CA GLU A 107 -9.36 7.85 -17.82
C GLU A 107 -7.84 8.02 -17.83
N TYR A 108 -7.22 7.70 -16.70
CA TYR A 108 -5.76 7.58 -16.56
C TYR A 108 -5.34 6.12 -16.67
N ILE A 109 -4.47 5.83 -17.63
CA ILE A 109 -3.96 4.49 -17.86
C ILE A 109 -2.82 4.22 -16.89
N LYS A 110 -2.81 3.03 -16.29
CA LYS A 110 -1.69 2.58 -15.45
C LYS A 110 -0.57 2.07 -16.34
N THR A 111 0.57 2.73 -16.35
CA THR A 111 1.73 2.34 -17.17
C THR A 111 2.68 1.42 -16.41
N ALA A 112 2.76 1.57 -15.10
CA ALA A 112 3.54 0.68 -14.26
C ALA A 112 2.89 0.50 -12.89
N ILE A 113 3.03 -0.68 -12.34
CA ILE A 113 2.59 -1.01 -10.98
C ILE A 113 3.77 -1.70 -10.29
N SER A 114 4.13 -1.19 -9.12
CA SER A 114 5.11 -1.82 -8.24
C SER A 114 4.47 -2.06 -6.89
N SER A 115 4.47 -3.30 -6.45
CA SER A 115 3.90 -3.65 -5.16
C SER A 115 4.80 -4.60 -4.37
N SER A 116 4.69 -4.51 -3.05
CA SER A 116 5.30 -5.41 -2.09
C SER A 116 4.22 -6.00 -1.21
N THR A 117 4.15 -7.32 -1.18
CA THR A 117 3.12 -8.05 -0.47
C THR A 117 3.71 -8.79 0.71
N SER A 118 3.08 -8.65 1.87
CA SER A 118 3.24 -9.48 3.05
C SER A 118 1.96 -10.29 3.31
N PHE A 119 1.92 -11.11 4.37
CA PHE A 119 0.76 -11.95 4.68
C PHE A 119 -0.57 -11.17 4.72
N TRP A 120 -0.57 -9.98 5.32
CA TRP A 120 -1.77 -9.19 5.59
C TRP A 120 -1.83 -7.87 4.84
N VAL A 121 -0.73 -7.47 4.23
CA VAL A 121 -0.59 -6.12 3.68
C VAL A 121 0.09 -6.18 2.33
N THR A 122 -0.51 -5.51 1.35
CA THR A 122 0.13 -5.14 0.10
C THR A 122 0.28 -3.62 0.07
N GLU A 123 1.49 -3.13 -0.12
CA GLU A 123 1.73 -1.70 -0.40
C GLU A 123 2.25 -1.57 -1.82
N GLY A 124 1.71 -0.61 -2.55
CA GLY A 124 2.07 -0.43 -3.95
C GLY A 124 2.06 1.02 -4.39
N LEU A 125 2.62 1.20 -5.57
CA LEU A 125 2.68 2.43 -6.31
C LEU A 125 2.17 2.17 -7.72
N ILE A 126 1.23 2.99 -8.16
CA ILE A 126 0.71 3.00 -9.52
C ILE A 126 1.27 4.25 -10.20
N LEU A 127 1.93 4.08 -11.34
CA LEU A 127 2.31 5.15 -12.22
C LEU A 127 1.21 5.36 -13.27
N LEU A 128 0.79 6.60 -13.45
CA LEU A 128 -0.18 7.00 -14.46
C LEU A 128 0.55 7.39 -15.76
N ASP A 129 -0.13 7.24 -16.88
CA ASP A 129 0.36 7.56 -18.23
C ASP A 129 0.60 9.06 -18.45
N LYS A 130 0.04 9.90 -17.59
CA LYS A 130 0.14 11.36 -17.66
C LYS A 130 -0.01 11.99 -16.27
N LYS A 131 0.45 13.22 -16.16
CA LYS A 131 0.25 14.06 -14.97
C LYS A 131 -1.25 14.35 -14.77
N ILE A 132 -1.69 14.30 -13.52
CA ILE A 132 -3.02 14.77 -13.14
C ILE A 132 -3.04 16.30 -13.30
N LYS A 133 -4.01 16.81 -14.03
CA LYS A 133 -4.16 18.24 -14.30
C LYS A 133 -4.46 19.01 -13.01
N GLU A 134 -4.03 20.25 -12.95
CA GLU A 134 -4.15 21.09 -11.73
C GLU A 134 -5.60 21.51 -11.42
N ASP A 135 -6.47 21.51 -12.43
CA ASP A 135 -7.90 21.85 -12.34
C ASP A 135 -8.77 20.67 -11.88
N VAL A 136 -8.23 19.47 -11.81
CA VAL A 136 -8.94 18.27 -11.36
C VAL A 136 -9.21 18.36 -9.86
N LYS A 137 -10.50 18.31 -9.50
CA LYS A 137 -10.96 18.44 -8.11
C LYS A 137 -10.95 17.13 -7.34
N TYR A 138 -11.20 16.02 -8.03
CA TYR A 138 -11.17 14.70 -7.44
C TYR A 138 -10.83 13.62 -8.46
N LEU A 139 -10.20 12.55 -8.01
CA LEU A 139 -10.09 11.32 -8.76
C LEU A 139 -11.18 10.34 -8.35
N THR A 140 -11.63 9.55 -9.29
CA THR A 140 -12.52 8.43 -9.05
C THR A 140 -11.79 7.13 -9.37
N ILE A 141 -11.60 6.28 -8.37
CA ILE A 141 -11.12 4.91 -8.59
C ILE A 141 -12.34 4.01 -8.64
N LYS A 142 -12.52 3.35 -9.79
CA LYS A 142 -13.51 2.29 -9.96
C LYS A 142 -12.80 0.94 -9.82
N ILE A 143 -13.42 0.05 -9.07
CA ILE A 143 -13.01 -1.33 -8.90
C ILE A 143 -14.15 -2.15 -9.45
N ASP A 144 -13.88 -2.86 -10.53
CA ASP A 144 -14.84 -3.74 -11.18
C ASP A 144 -14.22 -5.12 -11.28
N TRP A 145 -14.67 -6.02 -10.42
CA TRP A 145 -14.15 -7.37 -10.33
C TRP A 145 -15.26 -8.39 -10.08
N TYR A 146 -15.57 -9.15 -11.11
CA TYR A 146 -16.68 -10.09 -11.12
C TYR A 146 -18.02 -9.40 -10.75
N ASP A 147 -18.63 -9.77 -9.65
CA ASP A 147 -19.87 -9.23 -9.09
C ASP A 147 -19.67 -8.03 -8.15
N ARG A 148 -18.41 -7.57 -7.97
CA ARG A 148 -18.04 -6.55 -7.00
C ARG A 148 -17.71 -5.25 -7.70
N GLN A 149 -18.60 -4.28 -7.54
CA GLN A 149 -18.42 -2.94 -8.08
C GLN A 149 -18.29 -1.93 -6.93
N ASN A 150 -17.13 -1.30 -6.86
CA ASN A 150 -16.87 -0.24 -5.91
C ASN A 150 -16.40 1.02 -6.64
N LYS A 151 -16.86 2.16 -6.17
CA LYS A 151 -16.49 3.46 -6.70
C LYS A 151 -16.09 4.39 -5.56
N ILE A 152 -14.90 4.97 -5.68
CA ILE A 152 -14.32 5.82 -4.66
C ILE A 152 -13.98 7.17 -5.27
N LYS A 153 -14.43 8.23 -4.64
CA LYS A 153 -14.00 9.60 -4.96
C LYS A 153 -12.92 10.04 -3.98
N ILE A 154 -11.81 10.51 -4.51
CA ILE A 154 -10.65 10.96 -3.75
C ILE A 154 -10.49 12.46 -4.03
N PRO A 155 -10.79 13.35 -3.09
CA PRO A 155 -10.59 14.78 -3.27
C PRO A 155 -9.09 15.08 -3.40
N LEU A 156 -8.75 16.00 -4.30
CA LEU A 156 -7.39 16.47 -4.55
C LEU A 156 -7.15 17.84 -3.90
N ASN A 157 -7.83 18.14 -2.80
CA ASN A 157 -7.65 19.41 -2.12
C ASN A 157 -6.20 19.55 -1.66
N LYS A 158 -5.57 20.65 -2.03
CA LYS A 158 -4.26 21.03 -1.52
C LYS A 158 -4.37 21.20 0.00
N GLU A 159 -3.38 20.69 0.76
CA GLU A 159 -3.35 20.86 2.22
C GLU A 159 -3.47 22.34 2.57
N GLY A 160 -4.57 22.73 3.15
CA GLY A 160 -4.91 24.07 3.63
C GLY A 160 -6.28 24.13 4.26
N GLU A 161 -7.17 23.20 3.92
CA GLU A 161 -8.50 23.08 4.54
C GLU A 161 -8.67 21.66 5.12
N ALA A 162 -7.97 21.40 6.23
CA ALA A 162 -8.35 20.34 7.12
C ALA A 162 -9.73 20.71 7.67
N ASN A 163 -10.78 20.03 7.23
CA ASN A 163 -12.05 20.04 7.92
C ASN A 163 -11.82 19.50 9.34
N GLU A 164 -11.61 20.41 10.30
CA GLU A 164 -12.01 20.22 11.66
C GLU A 164 -13.55 20.10 11.68
N ASN A 165 -14.05 18.94 11.42
CA ASN A 165 -15.41 18.54 11.77
C ASN A 165 -15.52 17.01 11.57
N LEU A 166 -15.22 16.29 12.63
CA LEU A 166 -16.00 15.16 13.17
C LEU A 166 -15.20 14.46 14.27
#